data_a17532e7c2fbc8b811e2d3f4bb6047d4
#
_entry.id   a17532e7c2fbc8b811e2d3f4bb6047d4
#
_cell.length_a   1.000
_cell.length_b   1.000
_cell.length_c   1.000
_cell.angle_alpha   90.00
_cell.angle_beta   90.00
_cell.angle_gamma   90.00
#
_symmetry.space_group_name_H-M   'P 1'
#
loop_
_entity.id
_entity.type
_entity.pdbx_description
1 polymer ?
#
loop_
_entity_poly.entity_id
_entity_poly.type
_entity_poly.pdbx_seq_one_letter_code
_entity_poly.pdbx_strand_id
1 'polypeptide(L)' 'MSFDKTWYTLDEATAKFGVEAHQIMKWVEDGLVRSESEQNKVVRVNGDDLELEIGDPTQRA' A
#
# COMPACT_ATOMS: atom_id res chain seq x y z
N MET A 1 -2.53 -15.82 -17.89
CA MET A 1 -1.92 -14.55 -17.63
C MET A 1 -2.71 -13.76 -16.59
N SER A 2 -2.08 -13.23 -15.62
CA SER A 2 -2.78 -12.45 -14.65
C SER A 2 -2.44 -10.99 -14.85
N PHE A 3 -3.39 -10.15 -14.52
CA PHE A 3 -3.20 -8.72 -14.54
C PHE A 3 -3.18 -8.25 -13.11
N ASP A 4 -2.00 -8.03 -12.61
CA ASP A 4 -1.88 -7.58 -11.24
C ASP A 4 -2.17 -6.11 -11.19
N LYS A 5 -3.03 -5.73 -10.28
CA LYS A 5 -3.25 -4.31 -10.05
C LYS A 5 -2.02 -3.72 -9.43
N THR A 6 -1.72 -2.51 -9.83
CA THR A 6 -0.68 -1.74 -9.18
C THR A 6 -1.26 -0.87 -8.07
N TRP A 7 -2.49 -0.43 -8.26
CA TRP A 7 -3.14 0.52 -7.34
C TRP A 7 -4.32 -0.16 -6.67
N TYR A 8 -4.43 0.00 -5.38
CA TYR A 8 -5.45 -0.64 -4.56
C TYR A 8 -6.14 0.40 -3.69
N THR A 9 -7.44 0.25 -3.51
CA THR A 9 -8.11 1.05 -2.48
C THR A 9 -7.57 0.61 -1.12
N LEU A 10 -7.82 1.44 -0.10
CA LEU A 10 -7.37 1.06 1.24
C LEU A 10 -7.97 -0.27 1.68
N ASP A 11 -9.27 -0.45 1.42
CA ASP A 11 -9.91 -1.70 1.80
C ASP A 11 -9.29 -2.89 1.08
N GLU A 12 -9.02 -2.73 -0.22
CA GLU A 12 -8.39 -3.80 -0.98
C GLU A 12 -6.99 -4.09 -0.44
N ALA A 13 -6.27 -3.04 -0.12
CA ALA A 13 -4.90 -3.19 0.35
C ALA A 13 -4.85 -3.88 1.70
N THR A 14 -5.74 -3.49 2.62
CA THR A 14 -5.76 -4.14 3.92
C THR A 14 -6.09 -5.61 3.81
N ALA A 15 -7.03 -5.95 2.92
CA ALA A 15 -7.42 -7.35 2.74
C ALA A 15 -6.31 -8.16 2.09
N LYS A 16 -5.67 -7.59 1.07
CA LYS A 16 -4.67 -8.32 0.31
C LYS A 16 -3.37 -8.48 1.09
N PHE A 17 -2.92 -7.43 1.73
CA PHE A 17 -1.60 -7.41 2.35
C PHE A 17 -1.64 -7.68 3.85
N GLY A 18 -2.83 -7.70 4.45
CA GLY A 18 -2.95 -7.99 5.87
C GLY A 18 -2.39 -6.88 6.75
N VAL A 19 -2.43 -5.65 6.30
CA VAL A 19 -1.89 -4.50 7.02
C VAL A 19 -3.05 -3.58 7.37
N GLU A 20 -2.99 -2.99 8.55
CA GLU A 20 -4.05 -2.08 8.97
C GLU A 20 -4.01 -0.79 8.17
N ALA A 21 -5.19 -0.22 7.98
CA ALA A 21 -5.30 0.99 7.16
C ALA A 21 -4.47 2.14 7.72
N HIS A 22 -4.45 2.30 9.04
CA HIS A 22 -3.70 3.42 9.61
C HIS A 22 -2.20 3.25 9.40
N GLN A 23 -1.72 2.02 9.34
CA GLN A 23 -0.32 1.79 9.05
C GLN A 23 -0.01 2.18 7.60
N ILE A 24 -0.91 1.84 6.68
CA ILE A 24 -0.74 2.23 5.29
C ILE A 24 -0.73 3.75 5.17
N MET A 25 -1.64 4.41 5.86
CA MET A 25 -1.70 5.87 5.81
C MET A 25 -0.44 6.50 6.38
N LYS A 26 0.13 5.90 7.43
CA LYS A 26 1.36 6.41 7.98
C LYS A 26 2.50 6.33 6.95
N TRP A 27 2.59 5.23 6.26
CA TRP A 27 3.60 5.09 5.20
C TRP A 27 3.38 6.10 4.09
N VAL A 28 2.13 6.38 3.76
CA VAL A 28 1.82 7.40 2.75
C VAL A 28 2.28 8.76 3.24
N GLU A 29 2.01 9.09 4.49
CA GLU A 29 2.42 10.38 5.04
C GLU A 29 3.92 10.52 5.11
N ASP A 30 4.62 9.42 5.35
CA ASP A 30 6.07 9.43 5.42
C ASP A 30 6.73 9.44 4.04
N GLY A 31 5.92 9.36 2.98
CA GLY A 31 6.46 9.38 1.63
C GLY A 31 7.02 8.05 1.16
N LEU A 32 6.72 6.97 1.89
CA LEU A 32 7.24 5.65 1.54
C LEU A 32 6.34 4.90 0.58
N VAL A 33 5.06 5.20 0.58
CA VAL A 33 4.08 4.57 -0.29
C VAL A 33 3.38 5.64 -1.09
N ARG A 34 3.39 5.51 -2.41
CA ARG A 34 2.70 6.46 -3.27
C ARG A 34 1.21 6.24 -3.18
N SER A 35 0.47 7.30 -3.37
CA SER A 35 -0.97 7.23 -3.27
C SER A 35 -1.62 8.14 -4.29
N GLU A 36 -2.88 7.86 -4.58
CA GLU A 36 -3.74 8.74 -5.35
C GLU A 36 -4.80 9.29 -4.43
N SER A 37 -5.02 10.60 -4.53
CA SER A 37 -5.97 11.26 -3.65
C SER A 37 -7.02 11.99 -4.46
N GLU A 38 -8.21 12.07 -3.90
CA GLU A 38 -9.28 12.89 -4.44
C GLU A 38 -9.91 13.63 -3.29
N GLN A 39 -10.11 14.94 -3.48
CA GLN A 39 -10.78 15.77 -2.47
C GLN A 39 -10.12 15.61 -1.10
N ASN A 40 -8.81 15.60 -1.09
CA ASN A 40 -8.00 15.51 0.13
C ASN A 40 -8.11 14.17 0.83
N LYS A 41 -8.60 13.15 0.13
CA LYS A 41 -8.67 11.82 0.68
C LYS A 41 -7.86 10.87 -0.17
N VAL A 42 -7.10 10.00 0.48
CA VAL A 42 -6.40 8.95 -0.22
C VAL A 42 -7.43 7.92 -0.67
N VAL A 43 -7.46 7.66 -1.97
CA VAL A 43 -8.41 6.68 -2.51
C VAL A 43 -7.71 5.41 -2.94
N ARG A 44 -6.45 5.50 -3.34
CA ARG A 44 -5.69 4.31 -3.74
C ARG A 44 -4.25 4.44 -3.28
N VAL A 45 -3.62 3.31 -3.08
CA VAL A 45 -2.21 3.28 -2.71
C VAL A 45 -1.49 2.32 -3.65
N ASN A 46 -0.19 2.54 -3.82
CA ASN A 46 0.62 1.74 -4.73
C ASN A 46 0.98 0.42 -4.06
N GLY A 47 0.54 -0.68 -4.68
CA GLY A 47 0.78 -2.01 -4.12
C GLY A 47 2.24 -2.41 -4.12
N ASP A 48 2.99 -2.00 -5.13
CA ASP A 48 4.41 -2.34 -5.18
C ASP A 48 5.16 -1.68 -4.04
N ASP A 49 4.83 -0.42 -3.75
CA ASP A 49 5.45 0.27 -2.63
C ASP A 49 5.06 -0.37 -1.31
N LEU A 50 3.80 -0.81 -1.19
CA LEU A 50 3.35 -1.50 0.01
C LEU A 50 4.15 -2.77 0.22
N GLU A 51 4.36 -3.54 -0.84
CA GLU A 51 5.13 -4.77 -0.72
C GLU A 51 6.54 -4.48 -0.22
N LEU A 52 7.14 -3.40 -0.69
CA LEU A 52 8.48 -3.05 -0.25
C LEU A 52 8.50 -2.69 1.23
N GLU A 53 7.47 -1.98 1.70
CA GLU A 53 7.45 -1.57 3.10
C GLU A 53 7.11 -2.71 4.04
N ILE A 54 6.19 -3.57 3.64
CA ILE A 54 5.89 -4.77 4.43
C ILE A 54 7.13 -5.64 4.48
N GLY A 55 7.77 -5.75 3.34
CA GLY A 55 9.02 -6.48 3.26
C GLY A 55 8.82 -7.97 3.34
N ASP A 56 9.87 -8.67 2.99
CA ASP A 56 9.97 -10.09 3.18
C ASP A 56 11.00 -10.28 4.29
N PRO A 57 10.65 -10.89 5.40
CA PRO A 57 11.60 -11.03 6.50
C PRO A 57 12.91 -11.65 6.06
N THR A 58 12.90 -12.56 5.08
CA THR A 58 14.12 -13.17 4.62
C THR A 58 14.99 -12.18 3.87
N GLN A 59 14.40 -11.19 3.24
CA GLN A 59 15.17 -10.18 2.52
C GLN A 59 15.82 -9.19 3.46
N ARG A 60 15.30 -9.09 4.67
CA ARG A 60 15.80 -8.12 5.62
C ARG A 60 16.94 -8.69 6.47
N ALA A 61 17.20 -9.93 6.28
CA ALA A 61 18.22 -10.58 7.08
C ALA A 61 19.58 -9.90 6.94
#